data_28e7a55b560446a46a7c2ccd379c940c
#
_entry.id   28e7a55b560446a46a7c2ccd379c940c
#
_cell.length_a   1.000
_cell.length_b   1.000
_cell.length_c   1.000
_cell.angle_alpha   90.00
_cell.angle_beta   90.00
_cell.angle_gamma   90.00
#
_symmetry.space_group_name_H-M   'P 1'
#
loop_
_entity.id
_entity.type
_entity.pdbx_description
1 polymer ?
#
loop_
_entity_poly.entity_id
_entity_poly.type
_entity_poly.pdbx_seq_one_letter_code
_entity_poly.pdbx_strand_id
1 'polypeptide(L)'
;MNVRRTTAAAAAVTLLAVPAATAPHAAAAPAQVFRGDLVDLSAATADPFGDASAHLVMTETGKGTLFHLRVKGIDIAHAGQAYGAHLHVGPCVEGDGAAAGPHYNASTATPPVVSDQTEVWLDFTVADDGTGAGDALVPFVPVPGERAVVFHAEATAPNGTAGPRLVCLPVVW
;
A
#
# COMPACT_ATOMS: atom_id res chain seq x y z
N MET A 1 66.34 -19.93 -63.28
CA MET A 1 65.20 -19.06 -62.81
C MET A 1 64.28 -19.91 -62.00
N ASN A 2 64.36 -19.80 -60.64
CA ASN A 2 63.52 -20.56 -59.73
C ASN A 2 62.38 -19.67 -59.26
N VAL A 3 61.16 -20.00 -59.62
CA VAL A 3 59.95 -19.31 -59.17
C VAL A 3 59.50 -20.01 -57.86
N ARG A 4 59.57 -19.28 -56.71
CA ARG A 4 59.02 -19.73 -55.47
C ARG A 4 57.52 -19.41 -55.47
N ARG A 5 56.67 -20.45 -55.31
CA ARG A 5 55.25 -20.32 -55.05
C ARG A 5 55.02 -20.16 -53.56
N THR A 6 54.48 -19.02 -53.10
CA THR A 6 54.01 -18.76 -51.75
C THR A 6 52.55 -19.21 -51.66
N THR A 7 52.27 -20.21 -50.80
CA THR A 7 50.94 -20.62 -50.45
C THR A 7 50.45 -19.75 -49.29
N ALA A 8 49.37 -19.00 -49.49
CA ALA A 8 48.68 -18.26 -48.43
C ALA A 8 47.70 -19.20 -47.71
N ALA A 9 47.86 -19.37 -46.42
CA ALA A 9 46.93 -20.09 -45.55
C ALA A 9 45.81 -19.14 -45.09
N ALA A 10 44.56 -19.43 -45.47
CA ALA A 10 43.40 -18.69 -44.96
C ALA A 10 42.97 -19.29 -43.61
N ALA A 11 43.03 -18.50 -42.53
CA ALA A 11 42.51 -18.88 -41.21
C ALA A 11 41.01 -18.58 -41.18
N ALA A 12 40.18 -19.62 -41.01
CA ALA A 12 38.74 -19.49 -40.80
C ALA A 12 38.46 -19.18 -39.32
N VAL A 13 37.92 -17.99 -39.04
CA VAL A 13 37.45 -17.60 -37.69
C VAL A 13 36.01 -18.09 -37.56
N THR A 14 35.80 -19.11 -36.73
CA THR A 14 34.48 -19.61 -36.36
C THR A 14 33.93 -18.76 -35.21
N LEU A 15 32.94 -17.91 -35.50
CA LEU A 15 32.17 -17.21 -34.45
C LEU A 15 31.21 -18.19 -33.78
N LEU A 16 31.46 -18.52 -32.54
CA LEU A 16 30.52 -19.23 -31.68
C LEU A 16 29.44 -18.25 -31.22
N ALA A 17 28.22 -18.37 -31.73
CA ALA A 17 27.06 -17.64 -31.25
C ALA A 17 26.65 -18.23 -29.85
N VAL A 18 26.80 -17.45 -28.79
CA VAL A 18 26.29 -17.78 -27.45
C VAL A 18 24.80 -17.44 -27.45
N PRO A 19 23.89 -18.41 -27.19
CA PRO A 19 22.46 -18.08 -27.01
C PRO A 19 22.27 -17.20 -25.79
N ALA A 20 21.68 -16.02 -25.95
CA ALA A 20 21.26 -15.17 -24.88
C ALA A 20 20.09 -15.88 -24.13
N ALA A 21 20.34 -16.37 -22.93
CA ALA A 21 19.29 -16.89 -22.06
C ALA A 21 18.39 -15.72 -21.63
N THR A 22 17.17 -15.68 -22.15
CA THR A 22 16.13 -14.76 -21.66
C THR A 22 15.69 -15.24 -20.29
N ALA A 23 16.07 -14.52 -19.24
CA ALA A 23 15.54 -14.78 -17.88
C ALA A 23 14.02 -14.58 -17.91
N PRO A 24 13.23 -15.49 -17.27
CA PRO A 24 11.80 -15.29 -17.16
C PRO A 24 11.54 -14.01 -16.36
N HIS A 25 10.79 -13.09 -16.93
CA HIS A 25 10.27 -11.95 -16.19
C HIS A 25 9.26 -12.52 -15.17
N ALA A 26 9.53 -12.35 -13.87
CA ALA A 26 8.54 -12.64 -12.85
C ALA A 26 7.33 -11.74 -13.14
N ALA A 27 6.18 -12.35 -13.39
CA ALA A 27 4.93 -11.60 -13.51
C ALA A 27 4.68 -10.88 -12.18
N ALA A 28 4.39 -9.58 -12.23
CA ALA A 28 3.97 -8.84 -11.04
C ALA A 28 2.72 -9.50 -10.46
N ALA A 29 2.65 -9.63 -9.12
CA ALA A 29 1.44 -10.11 -8.47
C ALA A 29 0.25 -9.21 -8.86
N PRO A 30 -0.96 -9.79 -9.06
CA PRO A 30 -2.12 -8.98 -9.40
C PRO A 30 -2.43 -8.00 -8.27
N ALA A 31 -2.80 -6.76 -8.62
CA ALA A 31 -3.25 -5.78 -7.64
C ALA A 31 -4.52 -6.27 -6.94
N GLN A 32 -4.59 -6.10 -5.63
CA GLN A 32 -5.78 -6.36 -4.84
C GLN A 32 -6.57 -5.07 -4.67
N VAL A 33 -7.89 -5.17 -4.78
CA VAL A 33 -8.80 -4.01 -4.78
C VAL A 33 -9.90 -4.24 -3.76
N PHE A 34 -10.04 -3.30 -2.82
CA PHE A 34 -11.06 -3.27 -1.79
C PHE A 34 -11.88 -2.00 -1.95
N ARG A 35 -13.19 -2.12 -1.86
CA ARG A 35 -14.08 -0.96 -1.99
C ARG A 35 -15.40 -1.21 -1.27
N GLY A 36 -15.98 -0.16 -0.72
CA GLY A 36 -17.27 -0.21 -0.05
C GLY A 36 -17.58 1.08 0.68
N ASP A 37 -18.76 1.10 1.24
CA ASP A 37 -19.15 2.12 2.20
C ASP A 37 -18.32 1.95 3.46
N LEU A 38 -18.03 3.05 4.14
CA LEU A 38 -17.32 3.02 5.41
C LEU A 38 -18.26 2.55 6.52
N VAL A 39 -17.72 1.83 7.48
CA VAL A 39 -18.45 1.27 8.62
C VAL A 39 -18.11 2.09 9.87
N ASP A 40 -19.15 2.58 10.56
CA ASP A 40 -18.99 3.36 11.80
C ASP A 40 -18.39 2.51 12.91
N LEU A 41 -17.34 3.02 13.54
CA LEU A 41 -16.67 2.37 14.68
C LEU A 41 -17.19 2.86 16.03
N SER A 42 -17.96 3.95 16.06
CA SER A 42 -18.53 4.54 17.26
C SER A 42 -19.92 5.13 16.97
N ALA A 43 -20.95 4.55 17.52
CA ALA A 43 -22.33 5.05 17.40
C ALA A 43 -22.57 6.41 18.09
N ALA A 44 -21.60 6.91 18.85
CA ALA A 44 -21.76 8.09 19.71
C ALA A 44 -21.16 9.37 19.13
N THR A 45 -20.42 9.31 18.04
CA THR A 45 -19.68 10.46 17.53
C THR A 45 -20.18 10.78 16.12
N ALA A 46 -20.80 11.95 15.95
CA ALA A 46 -21.00 12.50 14.62
C ALA A 46 -19.62 12.70 13.98
N ASP A 47 -19.38 12.05 12.86
CA ASP A 47 -18.15 12.17 12.10
C ASP A 47 -18.45 12.63 10.67
N PRO A 48 -17.43 13.07 9.92
CA PRO A 48 -17.64 13.61 8.58
C PRO A 48 -17.87 12.54 7.51
N PHE A 49 -17.85 11.25 7.86
CA PHE A 49 -17.80 10.15 6.91
C PHE A 49 -19.17 9.53 6.57
N GLY A 50 -20.22 9.80 7.32
CA GLY A 50 -21.62 9.42 7.05
C GLY A 50 -21.83 8.44 5.90
N ASP A 51 -22.22 8.94 4.70
CA ASP A 51 -22.40 8.15 3.47
C ASP A 51 -21.10 7.98 2.66
N ALA A 52 -19.92 8.19 3.26
CA ALA A 52 -18.66 8.09 2.55
C ALA A 52 -18.31 6.66 2.19
N SER A 53 -17.64 6.52 1.06
CA SER A 53 -17.11 5.24 0.58
C SER A 53 -15.63 5.35 0.25
N ALA A 54 -14.93 4.23 0.39
CA ALA A 54 -13.50 4.17 0.09
C ALA A 54 -13.17 3.12 -0.98
N HIS A 55 -12.04 3.34 -1.63
CA HIS A 55 -11.42 2.46 -2.60
C HIS A 55 -9.94 2.37 -2.29
N LEU A 56 -9.48 1.18 -1.92
CA LEU A 56 -8.08 0.87 -1.68
C LEU A 56 -7.57 -0.07 -2.76
N VAL A 57 -6.42 0.27 -3.34
CA VAL A 57 -5.65 -0.61 -4.22
C VAL A 57 -4.35 -0.96 -3.51
N MET A 58 -4.05 -2.24 -3.38
CA MET A 58 -2.81 -2.77 -2.85
C MET A 58 -2.06 -3.52 -3.96
N THR A 59 -0.80 -3.14 -4.20
CA THR A 59 0.03 -3.73 -5.25
C THR A 59 1.38 -4.13 -4.69
N GLU A 60 1.71 -5.42 -4.76
CA GLU A 60 3.05 -5.88 -4.44
C GLU A 60 4.03 -5.46 -5.54
N THR A 61 5.17 -4.94 -5.14
CA THR A 61 6.23 -4.47 -6.02
C THR A 61 7.56 -5.13 -5.66
N GLY A 62 8.59 -4.98 -6.48
CA GLY A 62 9.94 -5.43 -6.13
C GLY A 62 10.59 -4.66 -4.96
N LYS A 63 9.90 -3.65 -4.40
CA LYS A 63 10.37 -2.81 -3.28
C LYS A 63 9.50 -2.92 -2.04
N GLY A 64 8.48 -3.77 -2.03
CA GLY A 64 7.47 -3.90 -0.98
C GLY A 64 6.06 -3.70 -1.53
N THR A 65 5.15 -3.12 -0.76
CA THR A 65 3.75 -2.95 -1.12
C THR A 65 3.39 -1.48 -1.26
N LEU A 66 2.77 -1.15 -2.40
CA LEU A 66 2.20 0.16 -2.69
C LEU A 66 0.71 0.13 -2.38
N PHE A 67 0.23 1.12 -1.63
CA PHE A 67 -1.17 1.34 -1.29
C PHE A 67 -1.64 2.66 -1.89
N HIS A 68 -2.83 2.65 -2.48
CA HIS A 68 -3.54 3.84 -2.97
C HIS A 68 -4.93 3.86 -2.38
N LEU A 69 -5.19 4.79 -1.47
CA LEU A 69 -6.51 5.04 -0.88
C LEU A 69 -7.18 6.21 -1.58
N ARG A 70 -8.46 6.06 -1.87
CA ARG A 70 -9.35 7.14 -2.34
C ARG A 70 -10.64 7.08 -1.54
N VAL A 71 -11.06 8.22 -1.03
CA VAL A 71 -12.31 8.38 -0.26
C VAL A 71 -13.17 9.42 -0.95
N LYS A 72 -14.47 9.24 -0.94
CA LYS A 72 -15.46 10.18 -1.50
C LYS A 72 -16.71 10.23 -0.63
N GLY A 73 -17.44 11.33 -0.70
CA GLY A 73 -18.67 11.53 0.08
C GLY A 73 -18.40 12.02 1.49
N ILE A 74 -17.20 12.56 1.77
CA ILE A 74 -16.89 13.19 3.06
C ILE A 74 -17.64 14.53 3.12
N ASP A 75 -18.16 14.90 4.29
CA ASP A 75 -18.83 16.19 4.49
C ASP A 75 -17.86 17.35 4.15
N ILE A 76 -18.27 18.17 3.19
CA ILE A 76 -17.48 19.32 2.69
C ILE A 76 -17.24 20.38 3.78
N ALA A 77 -18.01 20.38 4.87
CA ALA A 77 -17.73 21.25 6.02
C ALA A 77 -16.36 20.95 6.66
N HIS A 78 -15.78 19.79 6.36
CA HIS A 78 -14.45 19.36 6.80
C HIS A 78 -13.34 19.56 5.76
N ALA A 79 -13.60 20.30 4.67
CA ALA A 79 -12.57 20.63 3.67
C ALA A 79 -11.34 21.29 4.32
N GLY A 80 -10.15 20.81 3.95
CA GLY A 80 -8.89 21.25 4.53
C GLY A 80 -8.50 20.53 5.83
N GLN A 81 -9.37 19.73 6.43
CA GLN A 81 -9.03 18.93 7.61
C GLN A 81 -8.26 17.67 7.22
N ALA A 82 -7.21 17.35 8.00
CA ALA A 82 -6.41 16.14 7.83
C ALA A 82 -6.88 15.03 8.77
N TYR A 83 -6.90 13.81 8.27
CA TYR A 83 -7.27 12.58 8.98
C TYR A 83 -6.19 11.52 8.83
N GLY A 84 -5.85 10.84 9.92
CA GLY A 84 -5.01 9.64 9.89
C GLY A 84 -5.82 8.46 9.36
N ALA A 85 -5.19 7.62 8.54
CA ALA A 85 -5.77 6.38 8.08
C ALA A 85 -4.72 5.28 8.09
N HIS A 86 -4.99 4.17 8.80
CA HIS A 86 -4.01 3.12 9.01
C HIS A 86 -4.56 1.73 8.73
N LEU A 87 -3.70 0.83 8.22
CA LEU A 87 -4.01 -0.60 8.19
C LEU A 87 -3.93 -1.15 9.63
N HIS A 88 -4.99 -1.83 10.07
CA HIS A 88 -5.10 -2.50 11.38
C HIS A 88 -5.10 -4.03 11.25
N VAL A 89 -4.74 -4.74 12.33
CA VAL A 89 -4.57 -6.21 12.31
C VAL A 89 -5.87 -6.99 12.45
N GLY A 90 -6.99 -6.34 12.78
CA GLY A 90 -8.27 -6.99 13.02
C GLY A 90 -9.38 -6.50 12.09
N PRO A 91 -10.58 -7.08 12.21
CA PRO A 91 -11.73 -6.79 11.35
C PRO A 91 -12.33 -5.41 11.62
N CYS A 92 -13.05 -4.94 10.61
CA CYS A 92 -13.93 -3.77 10.69
C CYS A 92 -15.29 -4.23 11.24
N VAL A 93 -15.64 -3.81 12.46
CA VAL A 93 -16.88 -4.20 13.14
C VAL A 93 -17.65 -2.96 13.55
N GLU A 94 -18.91 -2.85 13.11
CA GLU A 94 -19.77 -1.72 13.40
C GLU A 94 -19.93 -1.52 14.92
N GLY A 95 -19.75 -0.29 15.39
CA GLY A 95 -19.86 0.10 16.80
C GLY A 95 -18.75 -0.42 17.71
N ASP A 96 -17.76 -1.16 17.16
CA ASP A 96 -16.64 -1.71 17.94
C ASP A 96 -15.27 -1.41 17.29
N GLY A 97 -14.79 -0.20 17.51
CA GLY A 97 -13.46 0.20 17.05
C GLY A 97 -12.31 -0.61 17.67
N ALA A 98 -12.53 -1.28 18.81
CA ALA A 98 -11.50 -2.10 19.46
C ALA A 98 -11.26 -3.40 18.68
N ALA A 99 -12.26 -3.94 17.98
CA ALA A 99 -12.15 -5.15 17.17
C ALA A 99 -11.07 -5.04 16.06
N ALA A 100 -10.83 -3.84 15.53
CA ALA A 100 -9.76 -3.63 14.54
C ALA A 100 -8.36 -3.87 15.11
N GLY A 101 -8.19 -3.98 16.43
CA GLY A 101 -6.89 -4.22 17.05
C GLY A 101 -5.90 -3.05 16.90
N PRO A 102 -4.60 -3.28 17.09
CA PRO A 102 -3.56 -2.26 16.88
C PRO A 102 -3.29 -2.03 15.39
N HIS A 103 -2.49 -1.01 15.07
CA HIS A 103 -1.93 -0.82 13.73
C HIS A 103 -1.18 -2.08 13.28
N TYR A 104 -1.27 -2.42 11.99
CA TYR A 104 -0.40 -3.42 11.40
C TYR A 104 1.03 -2.89 11.42
N ASN A 105 1.92 -3.57 12.15
CA ASN A 105 3.31 -3.17 12.30
C ASN A 105 4.22 -4.35 11.94
N ALA A 106 5.09 -4.16 10.94
CA ALA A 106 6.03 -5.17 10.46
C ALA A 106 7.38 -5.17 11.20
N SER A 107 7.55 -4.31 12.20
CA SER A 107 8.79 -4.25 12.99
C SER A 107 9.02 -5.55 13.77
N THR A 108 10.24 -6.07 13.71
CA THR A 108 10.68 -7.22 14.52
C THR A 108 11.37 -6.81 15.83
N ALA A 109 11.51 -5.51 16.07
CA ALA A 109 12.10 -4.98 17.30
C ALA A 109 11.17 -5.14 18.51
N THR A 110 11.75 -5.11 19.71
CA THR A 110 11.00 -5.14 20.98
C THR A 110 11.49 -4.00 21.88
N PRO A 111 10.66 -2.97 22.17
CA PRO A 111 9.33 -2.74 21.60
C PRO A 111 9.35 -2.48 20.08
N PRO A 112 8.21 -2.67 19.38
CA PRO A 112 8.14 -2.39 17.95
C PRO A 112 8.46 -0.94 17.62
N VAL A 113 9.19 -0.72 16.52
CA VAL A 113 9.41 0.62 15.96
C VAL A 113 8.13 1.07 15.27
N VAL A 114 7.68 2.30 15.53
CA VAL A 114 6.52 2.93 14.93
C VAL A 114 6.99 3.98 13.93
N SER A 115 6.67 3.80 12.66
CA SER A 115 6.98 4.73 11.57
C SER A 115 6.22 4.36 10.30
N ASP A 116 6.21 5.24 9.31
CA ASP A 116 5.71 5.00 7.95
C ASP A 116 6.48 3.89 7.18
N GLN A 117 7.61 3.41 7.71
CA GLN A 117 8.39 2.30 7.16
C GLN A 117 8.05 0.95 7.81
N THR A 118 7.36 0.96 8.95
CA THR A 118 6.97 -0.25 9.69
C THR A 118 5.47 -0.44 9.78
N GLU A 119 4.69 0.63 9.52
CA GLU A 119 3.24 0.65 9.48
C GLU A 119 2.75 1.16 8.12
N VAL A 120 1.47 1.00 7.82
CA VAL A 120 0.83 1.54 6.62
C VAL A 120 0.04 2.77 7.02
N TRP A 121 0.55 3.95 6.67
CA TRP A 121 -0.08 5.24 6.92
C TRP A 121 -0.61 5.83 5.61
N LEU A 122 -1.91 6.04 5.55
CA LEU A 122 -2.68 6.48 4.39
C LEU A 122 -3.38 7.82 4.65
N ASP A 123 -2.75 8.65 5.46
CA ASP A 123 -3.27 9.97 5.84
C ASP A 123 -3.69 10.77 4.61
N PHE A 124 -4.74 11.54 4.76
CA PHE A 124 -5.23 12.42 3.71
C PHE A 124 -5.81 13.72 4.26
N THR A 125 -5.88 14.72 3.40
CA THR A 125 -6.62 15.97 3.67
C THR A 125 -7.88 15.98 2.80
N VAL A 126 -9.00 16.38 3.38
CA VAL A 126 -10.27 16.49 2.67
C VAL A 126 -10.19 17.65 1.67
N ALA A 127 -10.47 17.36 0.41
CA ALA A 127 -10.57 18.36 -0.65
C ALA A 127 -11.92 19.09 -0.61
N ASP A 128 -12.02 20.24 -1.32
CA ASP A 128 -13.22 21.08 -1.37
C ASP A 128 -14.45 20.35 -1.94
N ASP A 129 -14.26 19.24 -2.66
CA ASP A 129 -15.31 18.41 -3.24
C ASP A 129 -15.71 17.22 -2.36
N GLY A 130 -15.22 17.12 -1.14
CA GLY A 130 -15.49 16.01 -0.21
C GLY A 130 -14.76 14.72 -0.57
N THR A 131 -13.66 14.80 -1.31
CA THR A 131 -12.78 13.66 -1.57
C THR A 131 -11.52 13.68 -0.71
N GLY A 132 -10.88 12.51 -0.54
CA GLY A 132 -9.60 12.35 0.10
C GLY A 132 -8.73 11.32 -0.59
N ALA A 133 -7.41 11.47 -0.50
CA ALA A 133 -6.46 10.55 -1.13
C ALA A 133 -5.22 10.40 -0.28
N GLY A 134 -4.85 9.15 0.02
CA GLY A 134 -3.63 8.78 0.73
C GLY A 134 -2.87 7.68 -0.01
N ASP A 135 -1.56 7.77 -0.02
CA ASP A 135 -0.69 6.82 -0.70
C ASP A 135 0.44 6.40 0.26
N ALA A 136 0.79 5.11 0.27
CA ALA A 136 1.92 4.60 1.06
C ALA A 136 2.71 3.56 0.26
N LEU A 137 4.03 3.63 0.35
CA LEU A 137 4.92 2.57 -0.12
C LEU A 137 5.70 2.05 1.10
N VAL A 138 5.42 0.83 1.50
CA VAL A 138 6.08 0.18 2.63
C VAL A 138 7.05 -0.91 2.15
N PRO A 139 8.21 -1.12 2.83
CA PRO A 139 9.24 -2.07 2.39
C PRO A 139 8.92 -3.53 2.76
N PHE A 140 7.65 -3.86 3.01
CA PHE A 140 7.19 -5.19 3.38
C PHE A 140 5.90 -5.57 2.63
N VAL A 141 5.55 -6.84 2.67
CA VAL A 141 4.27 -7.37 2.20
C VAL A 141 3.44 -7.75 3.42
N PRO A 142 2.29 -7.12 3.66
CA PRO A 142 1.46 -7.46 4.81
C PRO A 142 0.92 -8.89 4.69
N VAL A 143 0.86 -9.58 5.84
CA VAL A 143 0.33 -10.95 5.92
C VAL A 143 -1.19 -10.92 5.68
N PRO A 144 -1.71 -11.81 4.81
CA PRO A 144 -3.14 -11.97 4.56
C PRO A 144 -3.98 -12.17 5.83
N GLY A 145 -5.26 -11.81 5.76
CA GLY A 145 -6.21 -12.01 6.86
C GLY A 145 -7.36 -11.00 6.84
N GLU A 146 -8.20 -11.06 7.86
CA GLU A 146 -9.20 -10.02 8.11
C GLU A 146 -8.49 -8.80 8.68
N ARG A 147 -8.61 -7.69 7.97
CA ARG A 147 -7.97 -6.40 8.27
C ARG A 147 -8.98 -5.27 8.12
N ALA A 148 -8.62 -4.09 8.63
CA ALA A 148 -9.36 -2.87 8.39
C ALA A 148 -8.41 -1.73 8.06
N VAL A 149 -8.78 -0.85 7.12
CA VAL A 149 -8.22 0.51 7.13
C VAL A 149 -9.11 1.34 8.03
N VAL A 150 -8.56 1.79 9.17
CA VAL A 150 -9.27 2.60 10.16
C VAL A 150 -8.92 4.07 9.93
N PHE A 151 -9.96 4.91 9.92
CA PHE A 151 -9.85 6.36 9.79
C PHE A 151 -9.96 6.98 11.19
N HIS A 152 -9.06 7.88 11.50
CA HIS A 152 -8.91 8.50 12.81
C HIS A 152 -9.25 9.99 12.76
N ALA A 153 -9.64 10.56 13.91
CA ALA A 153 -10.07 11.95 14.02
C ALA A 153 -8.96 13.00 13.81
N GLU A 154 -7.70 12.59 13.92
CA GLU A 154 -6.55 13.48 13.84
C GLU A 154 -5.55 12.94 12.80
N ALA A 155 -4.73 13.81 12.24
CA ALA A 155 -3.58 13.41 11.43
C ALA A 155 -2.60 12.58 12.27
N THR A 156 -1.87 11.67 11.62
CA THR A 156 -0.90 10.80 12.29
C THR A 156 0.27 11.61 12.86
N ALA A 157 0.44 11.53 14.17
CA ALA A 157 1.60 12.10 14.85
C ALA A 157 2.86 11.22 14.61
N PRO A 158 4.08 11.75 14.81
CA PRO A 158 5.32 11.00 14.59
C PRO A 158 5.46 9.69 15.40
N ASN A 159 4.69 9.54 16.47
CA ASN A 159 4.63 8.34 17.29
C ASN A 159 3.51 7.36 16.86
N GLY A 160 2.83 7.62 15.73
CA GLY A 160 1.76 6.80 15.18
C GLY A 160 0.38 7.04 15.78
N THR A 161 0.21 7.92 16.76
CA THR A 161 -1.11 8.24 17.29
C THR A 161 -1.89 9.16 16.34
N ALA A 162 -3.21 8.95 16.21
CA ALA A 162 -4.08 9.74 15.33
C ALA A 162 -5.47 10.02 15.94
N GLY A 163 -5.58 9.94 17.27
CA GLY A 163 -6.83 10.22 17.98
C GLY A 163 -7.88 9.09 17.88
N PRO A 164 -9.14 9.39 18.18
CA PRO A 164 -10.24 8.43 18.14
C PRO A 164 -10.42 7.77 16.76
N ARG A 165 -10.89 6.51 16.77
CA ARG A 165 -11.29 5.76 15.58
C ARG A 165 -12.70 6.17 15.19
N LEU A 166 -12.92 6.58 13.97
CA LEU A 166 -14.20 7.06 13.47
C LEU A 166 -14.91 5.97 12.66
N VAL A 167 -14.31 5.60 11.54
CA VAL A 167 -14.87 4.64 10.59
C VAL A 167 -13.80 3.69 10.07
N CYS A 168 -14.20 2.61 9.41
CA CYS A 168 -13.25 1.70 8.75
C CYS A 168 -13.74 1.18 7.39
N LEU A 169 -12.77 0.82 6.54
CA LEU A 169 -12.98 0.02 5.33
C LEU A 169 -12.57 -1.43 5.64
N PRO A 170 -13.47 -2.43 5.49
CA PRO A 170 -13.08 -3.85 5.58
C PRO A 170 -12.11 -4.24 4.47
N VAL A 171 -11.04 -4.95 4.82
CA VAL A 171 -9.98 -5.40 3.90
C VAL A 171 -9.65 -6.85 4.20
N VAL A 172 -10.01 -7.75 3.28
CA VAL A 172 -9.81 -9.19 3.46
C VAL A 172 -9.11 -9.76 2.23
N TRP A 173 -7.99 -10.44 2.40
CA TRP A 173 -7.26 -11.10 1.31
C TRP A 173 -6.46 -12.32 1.78
#